data_758c2851eee3c0ee1a973a4b7fa0901e
#
_entry.id   758c2851eee3c0ee1a973a4b7fa0901e
#
_cell.length_a   1.000
_cell.length_b   1.000
_cell.length_c   1.000
_cell.angle_alpha   90.00
_cell.angle_beta   90.00
_cell.angle_gamma   90.00
#
_symmetry.space_group_name_H-M   'P 1'
#
loop_
_entity.id
_entity.type
_entity.pdbx_description
1 polymer ?
#
loop_
_entity_poly.entity_id
_entity_poly.type
_entity_poly.pdbx_seq_one_letter_code
_entity_poly.pdbx_strand_id
1 'polypeptide(L)'
;MINYNLRKIKAVVFDVDGVLSASTIQMDEKGDPLRTINIKDGYAIQLAVKHGLQLAIMTGGHNENVRSRYEYLGVKDVYISCSMKIRTWEEFLKKYDLKEEEIIYVGDDIPDYEVMKRAGCPCCPKDACAEIKEISTYVSDSKGGYGVARDILEQVMKAQGKWVLNEKAFGW
;
A
#
# COMPACT_ATOMS: atom_id res chain seq x y z
N MET A 1 -13.27 10.67 -2.86
CA MET A 1 -12.25 10.60 -3.95
C MET A 1 -10.99 11.33 -3.51
N ILE A 2 -9.83 10.81 -3.93
CA ILE A 2 -8.51 11.39 -3.65
C ILE A 2 -8.38 12.75 -4.35
N ASN A 3 -8.16 13.81 -3.57
CA ASN A 3 -7.95 15.17 -4.09
C ASN A 3 -6.45 15.40 -4.38
N TYR A 4 -5.95 14.76 -5.42
CA TYR A 4 -4.58 14.85 -5.88
C TYR A 4 -4.47 14.57 -7.39
N ASN A 5 -3.41 15.01 -8.04
CA ASN A 5 -3.20 14.68 -9.45
C ASN A 5 -2.73 13.23 -9.63
N LEU A 6 -3.67 12.30 -9.65
CA LEU A 6 -3.38 10.85 -9.74
C LEU A 6 -2.74 10.43 -11.07
N ARG A 7 -2.79 11.26 -12.11
CA ARG A 7 -2.14 10.96 -13.41
C ARG A 7 -0.61 10.97 -13.30
N LYS A 8 -0.04 11.73 -12.36
CA LYS A 8 1.41 11.78 -12.15
C LYS A 8 1.94 10.67 -11.23
N ILE A 9 1.06 9.91 -10.58
CA ILE A 9 1.48 8.84 -9.66
C ILE A 9 2.16 7.72 -10.45
N LYS A 10 3.38 7.42 -10.06
CA LYS A 10 4.21 6.35 -10.60
C LYS A 10 4.35 5.16 -9.66
N ALA A 11 4.21 5.40 -8.35
CA ALA A 11 4.31 4.36 -7.35
C ALA A 11 3.27 4.48 -6.24
N VAL A 12 2.92 3.33 -5.65
CA VAL A 12 2.12 3.26 -4.43
C VAL A 12 2.81 2.32 -3.44
N VAL A 13 3.00 2.81 -2.23
CA VAL A 13 3.64 2.06 -1.14
C VAL A 13 2.61 1.80 -0.06
N PHE A 14 2.56 0.57 0.43
CA PHE A 14 1.62 0.14 1.46
C PHE A 14 2.35 -0.37 2.69
N ASP A 15 1.87 -0.01 3.88
CA ASP A 15 2.08 -0.81 5.08
C ASP A 15 1.20 -2.07 5.05
N VAL A 16 1.44 -2.99 5.98
CA VAL A 16 0.69 -4.26 6.07
C VAL A 16 -0.31 -4.24 7.21
N ASP A 17 0.17 -4.15 8.45
CA ASP A 17 -0.67 -4.25 9.64
C ASP A 17 -1.49 -2.97 9.81
N GLY A 18 -2.81 -3.08 9.80
CA GLY A 18 -3.72 -1.93 9.80
C GLY A 18 -4.01 -1.33 8.42
N VAL A 19 -3.36 -1.78 7.33
CA VAL A 19 -3.59 -1.31 5.96
C VAL A 19 -4.03 -2.46 5.05
N LEU A 20 -3.12 -3.39 4.71
CA LEU A 20 -3.40 -4.55 3.87
C LEU A 20 -3.95 -5.74 4.66
N SER A 21 -3.71 -5.77 5.96
CA SER A 21 -4.30 -6.66 6.95
C SER A 21 -5.06 -5.84 7.98
N ALA A 22 -5.98 -6.48 8.69
CA ALA A 22 -6.70 -5.82 9.79
C ALA A 22 -5.72 -5.45 10.93
N SER A 23 -6.04 -4.39 11.66
CA SER A 23 -5.27 -3.93 12.84
C SER A 23 -5.45 -4.85 14.06
N THR A 24 -6.49 -5.67 14.07
CA THR A 24 -6.75 -6.68 15.11
C THR A 24 -6.71 -8.04 14.46
N ILE A 25 -5.72 -8.86 14.82
CA ILE A 25 -5.46 -10.16 14.22
C ILE A 25 -5.27 -11.24 15.31
N GLN A 26 -5.46 -12.49 14.94
CA GLN A 26 -5.16 -13.63 15.78
C GLN A 26 -3.66 -13.94 15.74
N MET A 27 -3.18 -14.64 16.76
CA MET A 27 -1.85 -15.24 16.76
C MET A 27 -1.98 -16.76 16.67
N ASP A 28 -1.01 -17.40 16.04
CA ASP A 28 -0.88 -18.85 16.03
C ASP A 28 -0.31 -19.38 17.36
N GLU A 29 -0.16 -20.71 17.47
CA GLU A 29 0.37 -21.38 18.67
C GLU A 29 1.83 -20.99 18.98
N LYS A 30 2.56 -20.42 18.03
CA LYS A 30 3.94 -19.96 18.19
C LYS A 30 4.03 -18.47 18.54
N GLY A 31 2.89 -17.77 18.56
CA GLY A 31 2.82 -16.34 18.78
C GLY A 31 3.02 -15.49 17.52
N ASP A 32 3.01 -16.12 16.33
CA ASP A 32 3.10 -15.38 15.06
C ASP A 32 1.73 -14.83 14.66
N PRO A 33 1.67 -13.57 14.15
CA PRO A 33 0.42 -12.96 13.72
C PRO A 33 -0.13 -13.62 12.46
N LEU A 34 -1.40 -14.05 12.53
CA LEU A 34 -2.17 -14.60 11.40
C LEU A 34 -2.85 -13.45 10.64
N ARG A 35 -2.11 -12.84 9.73
CA ARG A 35 -2.60 -11.70 8.96
C ARG A 35 -3.74 -12.07 8.03
N THR A 36 -4.77 -11.23 8.02
CA THR A 36 -5.87 -11.33 7.06
C THR A 36 -5.42 -10.86 5.69
N ILE A 37 -6.07 -11.38 4.65
CA ILE A 37 -5.87 -10.92 3.27
C ILE A 37 -7.23 -10.59 2.64
N ASN A 38 -7.29 -9.51 1.90
CA ASN A 38 -8.46 -9.15 1.11
C ASN A 38 -8.22 -9.53 -0.36
N ILE A 39 -9.12 -10.37 -0.90
CA ILE A 39 -8.98 -10.86 -2.28
C ILE A 39 -9.14 -9.72 -3.30
N LYS A 40 -10.01 -8.74 -3.03
CA LYS A 40 -10.20 -7.59 -3.93
C LYS A 40 -8.98 -6.66 -3.93
N ASP A 41 -8.31 -6.50 -2.78
CA ASP A 41 -7.02 -5.80 -2.71
C ASP A 41 -5.96 -6.55 -3.53
N GLY A 42 -5.88 -7.87 -3.38
CA GLY A 42 -4.96 -8.70 -4.16
C GLY A 42 -5.17 -8.55 -5.68
N TYR A 43 -6.42 -8.53 -6.13
CA TYR A 43 -6.74 -8.28 -7.54
C TYR A 43 -6.24 -6.91 -8.00
N ALA A 44 -6.52 -5.84 -7.23
CA ALA A 44 -6.11 -4.49 -7.60
C ALA A 44 -4.58 -4.33 -7.64
N ILE A 45 -3.87 -4.93 -6.68
CA ILE A 45 -2.41 -4.96 -6.62
C ILE A 45 -1.84 -5.64 -7.89
N GLN A 46 -2.31 -6.85 -8.22
CA GLN A 46 -1.86 -7.57 -9.40
C GLN A 46 -2.13 -6.79 -10.69
N LEU A 47 -3.33 -6.22 -10.84
CA LEU A 47 -3.70 -5.45 -12.01
C LEU A 47 -2.82 -4.19 -12.16
N ALA A 48 -2.55 -3.48 -11.07
CA ALA A 48 -1.69 -2.31 -11.06
C ALA A 48 -0.25 -2.65 -11.51
N VAL A 49 0.31 -3.76 -11.01
CA VAL A 49 1.61 -4.27 -11.45
C VAL A 49 1.61 -4.63 -12.93
N LYS A 50 0.59 -5.32 -13.43
CA LYS A 50 0.46 -5.66 -14.86
C LYS A 50 0.41 -4.42 -15.76
N HIS A 51 -0.07 -3.29 -15.25
CA HIS A 51 -0.11 -2.01 -15.96
C HIS A 51 1.10 -1.11 -15.70
N GLY A 52 2.15 -1.62 -15.05
CA GLY A 52 3.45 -0.96 -14.89
C GLY A 52 3.50 0.07 -13.76
N LEU A 53 2.52 0.08 -12.84
CA LEU A 53 2.63 0.89 -11.64
C LEU A 53 3.63 0.22 -10.69
N GLN A 54 4.59 0.99 -10.17
CA GLN A 54 5.52 0.48 -9.16
C GLN A 54 4.79 0.33 -7.82
N LEU A 55 4.82 -0.87 -7.26
CA LEU A 55 4.26 -1.11 -5.95
C LEU A 55 5.35 -1.56 -5.00
N ALA A 56 5.29 -1.07 -3.77
CA ALA A 56 6.14 -1.54 -2.68
C ALA A 56 5.31 -1.84 -1.43
N ILE A 57 5.78 -2.81 -0.66
CA ILE A 57 5.28 -3.15 0.66
C ILE A 57 6.37 -2.84 1.68
N MET A 58 6.08 -2.06 2.71
CA MET A 58 7.03 -1.69 3.76
C MET A 58 6.41 -1.97 5.13
N THR A 59 6.84 -3.04 5.80
CA THR A 59 6.32 -3.43 7.11
C THR A 59 7.41 -3.66 8.14
N GLY A 60 7.14 -3.31 9.39
CA GLY A 60 7.97 -3.67 10.54
C GLY A 60 7.93 -5.17 10.88
N GLY A 61 6.90 -5.89 10.42
CA GLY A 61 6.76 -7.32 10.60
C GLY A 61 7.87 -8.12 9.90
N HIS A 62 8.24 -9.26 10.49
CA HIS A 62 9.34 -10.12 10.00
C HIS A 62 8.87 -11.42 9.34
N ASN A 63 7.57 -11.60 9.14
CA ASN A 63 7.01 -12.86 8.64
C ASN A 63 7.17 -12.99 7.11
N GLU A 64 7.88 -14.02 6.66
CA GLU A 64 8.13 -14.32 5.25
C GLU A 64 6.85 -14.66 4.46
N ASN A 65 5.75 -15.03 5.11
CA ASN A 65 4.47 -15.23 4.44
C ASN A 65 3.95 -13.92 3.79
N VAL A 66 4.26 -12.76 4.39
CA VAL A 66 3.96 -11.45 3.81
C VAL A 66 4.70 -11.29 2.49
N ARG A 67 6.02 -11.54 2.47
CA ARG A 67 6.84 -11.48 1.26
C ARG A 67 6.29 -12.40 0.18
N SER A 68 6.12 -13.68 0.48
CA SER A 68 5.63 -14.69 -0.46
C SER A 68 4.28 -14.30 -1.06
N ARG A 69 3.38 -13.74 -0.24
CA ARG A 69 2.05 -13.32 -0.71
C ARG A 69 2.12 -12.21 -1.75
N TYR A 70 2.88 -11.14 -1.49
CA TYR A 70 2.90 -9.98 -2.38
C TYR A 70 3.81 -10.19 -3.60
N GLU A 71 4.88 -10.97 -3.48
CA GLU A 71 5.67 -11.43 -4.63
C GLU A 71 4.84 -12.28 -5.59
N TYR A 72 3.97 -13.17 -5.06
CA TYR A 72 3.00 -13.93 -5.88
C TYR A 72 2.05 -13.01 -6.68
N LEU A 73 1.70 -11.85 -6.14
CA LEU A 73 0.90 -10.84 -6.86
C LEU A 73 1.72 -9.99 -7.83
N GLY A 74 3.03 -10.24 -7.94
CA GLY A 74 3.94 -9.55 -8.86
C GLY A 74 4.64 -8.32 -8.27
N VAL A 75 4.46 -8.02 -6.98
CA VAL A 75 5.18 -6.92 -6.31
C VAL A 75 6.64 -7.32 -6.14
N LYS A 76 7.56 -6.50 -6.69
CA LYS A 76 9.02 -6.76 -6.65
C LYS A 76 9.68 -6.24 -5.38
N ASP A 77 9.08 -5.28 -4.73
CA ASP A 77 9.64 -4.55 -3.61
C ASP A 77 8.84 -4.84 -2.35
N VAL A 78 9.21 -5.93 -1.67
CA VAL A 78 8.60 -6.33 -0.40
C VAL A 78 9.66 -6.26 0.69
N TYR A 79 9.59 -5.19 1.48
CA TYR A 79 10.50 -4.90 2.57
C TYR A 79 9.83 -5.29 3.89
N ILE A 80 10.31 -6.35 4.51
CA ILE A 80 9.94 -6.80 5.85
C ILE A 80 11.01 -6.37 6.85
N SER A 81 10.69 -6.38 8.13
CA SER A 81 11.61 -5.96 9.20
C SER A 81 12.10 -4.51 9.08
N CYS A 82 11.29 -3.63 8.52
CA CYS A 82 11.60 -2.22 8.39
C CYS A 82 11.51 -1.52 9.75
N SER A 83 12.58 -1.54 10.53
CA SER A 83 12.64 -0.85 11.83
C SER A 83 12.57 0.67 11.70
N MET A 84 13.04 1.22 10.59
CA MET A 84 12.98 2.64 10.23
C MET A 84 12.50 2.77 8.78
N LYS A 85 11.21 2.93 8.57
CA LYS A 85 10.60 2.98 7.23
C LYS A 85 11.16 4.10 6.35
N ILE A 86 11.59 5.20 6.95
CA ILE A 86 12.17 6.33 6.20
C ILE A 86 13.43 5.95 5.40
N ARG A 87 14.28 5.07 5.92
CA ARG A 87 15.49 4.62 5.20
C ARG A 87 15.12 3.77 4.00
N THR A 88 14.19 2.83 4.19
CA THR A 88 13.67 1.98 3.10
C THR A 88 12.97 2.82 2.02
N TRP A 89 12.26 3.87 2.43
CA TRP A 89 11.66 4.86 1.54
C TRP A 89 12.70 5.55 0.66
N GLU A 90 13.79 6.05 1.24
CA GLU A 90 14.87 6.73 0.51
C GLU A 90 15.57 5.78 -0.47
N GLU A 91 15.80 4.52 -0.09
CA GLU A 91 16.34 3.49 -0.97
C GLU A 91 15.39 3.20 -2.15
N PHE A 92 14.10 3.11 -1.90
CA PHE A 92 13.07 2.89 -2.93
C PHE A 92 13.00 4.06 -3.92
N LEU A 93 13.00 5.30 -3.43
CA LEU A 93 13.06 6.50 -4.27
C LEU A 93 14.27 6.46 -5.21
N LYS A 94 15.44 6.23 -4.64
CA LYS A 94 16.71 6.16 -5.40
C LYS A 94 16.72 5.04 -6.43
N LYS A 95 16.19 3.86 -6.07
CA LYS A 95 16.13 2.69 -6.95
C LYS A 95 15.39 2.94 -8.25
N TYR A 96 14.32 3.72 -8.20
CA TYR A 96 13.43 3.97 -9.35
C TYR A 96 13.49 5.41 -9.87
N ASP A 97 14.40 6.24 -9.36
CA ASP A 97 14.51 7.68 -9.69
C ASP A 97 13.14 8.39 -9.56
N LEU A 98 12.47 8.15 -8.43
CA LEU A 98 11.15 8.70 -8.16
C LEU A 98 11.23 9.99 -7.34
N LYS A 99 10.33 10.91 -7.65
CA LYS A 99 10.10 12.09 -6.81
C LYS A 99 9.00 11.79 -5.80
N GLU A 100 9.11 12.34 -4.61
CA GLU A 100 8.12 12.16 -3.53
C GLU A 100 6.69 12.51 -3.98
N GLU A 101 6.54 13.56 -4.79
CA GLU A 101 5.26 13.99 -5.36
C GLU A 101 4.61 12.99 -6.35
N GLU A 102 5.33 11.97 -6.79
CA GLU A 102 4.87 10.94 -7.71
C GLU A 102 4.39 9.68 -6.98
N ILE A 103 4.36 9.71 -5.63
CA ILE A 103 4.10 8.53 -4.82
C ILE A 103 2.94 8.74 -3.87
N ILE A 104 2.09 7.72 -3.79
CA ILE A 104 1.14 7.53 -2.69
C ILE A 104 1.80 6.63 -1.65
N TYR A 105 1.78 7.04 -0.40
CA TYR A 105 2.07 6.17 0.73
C TYR A 105 0.79 5.91 1.53
N VAL A 106 0.55 4.66 1.90
CA VAL A 106 -0.62 4.24 2.66
C VAL A 106 -0.16 3.63 3.98
N GLY A 107 -0.44 4.33 5.07
CA GLY A 107 -0.11 3.93 6.43
C GLY A 107 -1.28 4.17 7.38
N ASP A 108 -1.21 3.63 8.59
CA ASP A 108 -2.30 3.74 9.56
C ASP A 108 -1.86 4.20 10.96
N ASP A 109 -0.58 4.09 11.31
CA ASP A 109 -0.11 4.38 12.66
C ASP A 109 1.25 5.11 12.67
N ILE A 110 1.69 5.51 13.84
CA ILE A 110 2.89 6.35 14.10
C ILE A 110 4.15 5.89 13.37
N PRO A 111 4.45 4.59 13.20
CA PRO A 111 5.62 4.16 12.42
C PRO A 111 5.65 4.64 10.96
N ASP A 112 4.49 5.03 10.41
CA ASP A 112 4.35 5.54 9.04
C ASP A 112 4.49 7.06 8.94
N TYR A 113 4.35 7.76 10.06
CA TYR A 113 4.18 9.21 10.12
C TYR A 113 5.27 9.97 9.35
N GLU A 114 6.53 9.62 9.56
CA GLU A 114 7.67 10.30 8.93
C GLU A 114 7.65 10.17 7.39
N VAL A 115 7.38 8.98 6.89
CA VAL A 115 7.30 8.72 5.45
C VAL A 115 6.07 9.40 4.85
N MET A 116 4.94 9.33 5.54
CA MET A 116 3.69 9.94 5.06
C MET A 116 3.79 11.46 4.92
N LYS A 117 4.54 12.13 5.81
CA LYS A 117 4.80 13.58 5.69
C LYS A 117 5.63 13.94 4.45
N ARG A 118 6.42 13.03 3.92
CA ARG A 118 7.24 13.24 2.73
C ARG A 118 6.53 12.82 1.44
N ALA A 119 5.67 11.82 1.53
CA ALA A 119 4.92 11.35 0.36
C ALA A 119 4.04 12.45 -0.22
N GLY A 120 4.01 12.56 -1.54
CA GLY A 120 3.21 13.57 -2.23
C GLY A 120 1.70 13.42 -2.00
N CYS A 121 1.25 12.18 -1.80
CA CYS A 121 -0.15 11.90 -1.50
C CYS A 121 -0.25 10.82 -0.39
N PRO A 122 -0.13 11.24 0.88
CA PRO A 122 -0.36 10.33 2.00
C PRO A 122 -1.84 9.95 2.09
N CYS A 123 -2.11 8.65 2.24
CA CYS A 123 -3.45 8.09 2.37
C CYS A 123 -3.52 7.17 3.59
N CYS A 124 -4.69 6.99 4.16
CA CYS A 124 -4.86 6.08 5.29
C CYS A 124 -6.23 5.38 5.28
N PRO A 125 -6.36 4.27 6.02
CA PRO A 125 -7.65 3.63 6.29
C PRO A 125 -8.56 4.49 7.17
N LYS A 126 -9.85 4.15 7.17
CA LYS A 126 -10.86 4.80 8.03
C LYS A 126 -10.53 4.72 9.53
N ASP A 127 -9.90 3.66 9.95
CA ASP A 127 -9.57 3.35 11.34
C ASP A 127 -8.11 3.64 11.72
N ALA A 128 -7.36 4.34 10.88
CA ALA A 128 -6.05 4.87 11.22
C ALA A 128 -6.08 5.75 12.48
N CYS A 129 -4.94 5.91 13.16
CA CYS A 129 -4.84 6.80 14.31
C CYS A 129 -5.09 8.28 13.95
N ALA A 130 -5.34 9.12 14.94
CA ALA A 130 -5.72 10.51 14.72
C ALA A 130 -4.62 11.30 14.00
N GLU A 131 -3.37 11.13 14.41
CA GLU A 131 -2.21 11.82 13.89
C GLU A 131 -1.97 11.50 12.39
N ILE A 132 -2.21 10.26 12.00
CA ILE A 132 -2.10 9.83 10.60
C ILE A 132 -3.22 10.41 9.75
N LYS A 133 -4.45 10.43 10.26
CA LYS A 133 -5.58 11.07 9.57
C LYS A 133 -5.36 12.55 9.34
N GLU A 134 -4.77 13.24 10.33
CA GLU A 134 -4.50 14.69 10.26
C GLU A 134 -3.56 15.06 9.11
N ILE A 135 -2.54 14.23 8.84
CA ILE A 135 -1.57 14.48 7.75
C ILE A 135 -1.98 13.86 6.42
N SER A 136 -3.06 13.08 6.37
CA SER A 136 -3.48 12.38 5.17
C SER A 136 -4.22 13.29 4.18
N THR A 137 -3.83 13.21 2.91
CA THR A 137 -4.58 13.83 1.79
C THR A 137 -5.91 13.11 1.56
N TYR A 138 -5.96 11.82 1.87
CA TYR A 138 -7.15 11.02 1.70
C TYR A 138 -7.29 9.97 2.80
N VAL A 139 -8.48 9.93 3.39
CA VAL A 139 -8.90 8.87 4.31
C VAL A 139 -9.89 7.98 3.55
N SER A 140 -9.55 6.71 3.38
CA SER A 140 -10.44 5.72 2.74
C SER A 140 -11.69 5.48 3.59
N ASP A 141 -12.81 5.18 2.95
CA ASP A 141 -14.02 4.71 3.64
C ASP A 141 -13.88 3.27 4.18
N SER A 142 -12.87 2.55 3.70
CA SER A 142 -12.54 1.18 4.12
C SER A 142 -11.65 1.17 5.35
N LYS A 143 -11.90 0.22 6.26
CA LYS A 143 -10.97 -0.10 7.36
C LYS A 143 -9.77 -0.87 6.84
N GLY A 144 -8.67 -0.86 7.59
CA GLY A 144 -7.49 -1.69 7.31
C GLY A 144 -7.85 -3.16 7.11
N GLY A 145 -7.31 -3.77 6.05
CA GLY A 145 -7.62 -5.15 5.65
C GLY A 145 -8.96 -5.34 4.92
N TYR A 146 -9.77 -4.31 4.75
CA TYR A 146 -11.13 -4.42 4.19
C TYR A 146 -11.32 -3.69 2.87
N GLY A 147 -10.26 -3.53 2.07
CA GLY A 147 -10.39 -2.98 0.73
C GLY A 147 -9.72 -1.62 0.52
N VAL A 148 -8.79 -1.23 1.37
CA VAL A 148 -8.05 0.05 1.27
C VAL A 148 -7.21 0.10 0.01
N ALA A 149 -6.44 -0.97 -0.29
CA ALA A 149 -5.63 -1.01 -1.50
C ALA A 149 -6.49 -1.00 -2.75
N ARG A 150 -7.63 -1.72 -2.74
CA ARG A 150 -8.60 -1.70 -3.82
C ARG A 150 -9.12 -0.29 -4.09
N ASP A 151 -9.54 0.42 -3.07
CA ASP A 151 -10.05 1.78 -3.18
C ASP A 151 -9.01 2.74 -3.81
N ILE A 152 -7.80 2.75 -3.28
CA ILE A 152 -6.76 3.66 -3.73
C ILE A 152 -6.27 3.32 -5.15
N LEU A 153 -5.95 2.06 -5.41
CA LEU A 153 -5.43 1.63 -6.72
C LEU A 153 -6.48 1.78 -7.83
N GLU A 154 -7.75 1.51 -7.53
CA GLU A 154 -8.84 1.73 -8.48
C GLU A 154 -8.95 3.20 -8.89
N GLN A 155 -8.84 4.14 -7.93
CA GLN A 155 -8.88 5.58 -8.22
C GLN A 155 -7.67 6.00 -9.08
N VAL A 156 -6.45 5.56 -8.72
CA VAL A 156 -5.24 5.84 -9.51
C VAL A 156 -5.37 5.31 -10.93
N MET A 157 -5.73 4.05 -11.08
CA MET A 157 -5.82 3.40 -12.39
C MET A 157 -6.95 3.97 -13.25
N LYS A 158 -8.09 4.36 -12.65
CA LYS A 158 -9.16 5.08 -13.36
C LYS A 158 -8.68 6.44 -13.89
N ALA A 159 -7.98 7.22 -13.06
CA ALA A 159 -7.42 8.50 -13.48
C ALA A 159 -6.39 8.37 -14.60
N GLN A 160 -5.67 7.25 -14.65
CA GLN A 160 -4.68 6.92 -15.69
C GLN A 160 -5.28 6.17 -16.90
N GLY A 161 -6.59 5.91 -16.92
CA GLY A 161 -7.26 5.17 -17.99
C GLY A 161 -6.84 3.69 -18.08
N LYS A 162 -6.42 3.09 -16.97
CA LYS A 162 -5.88 1.72 -16.92
C LYS A 162 -6.82 0.71 -16.21
N TRP A 163 -7.90 1.18 -15.61
CA TRP A 163 -8.83 0.33 -14.89
C TRP A 163 -9.77 -0.40 -15.84
N VAL A 164 -9.80 -1.73 -15.78
CA VAL A 164 -10.67 -2.60 -16.62
C VAL A 164 -10.55 -2.28 -18.12
N LEU A 165 -9.35 -1.90 -18.59
CA LEU A 165 -9.14 -1.40 -19.94
C LEU A 165 -9.16 -2.49 -21.02
N ASN A 166 -8.68 -3.69 -20.70
CA ASN A 166 -8.50 -4.79 -21.67
C ASN A 166 -8.55 -6.16 -20.98
N GLU A 167 -8.22 -7.20 -21.73
CA GLU A 167 -8.18 -8.60 -21.27
C GLU A 167 -7.32 -8.85 -20.02
N LYS A 168 -6.31 -8.00 -19.73
CA LYS A 168 -5.51 -8.10 -18.50
C LYS A 168 -6.36 -7.96 -17.23
N ALA A 169 -7.52 -7.33 -17.35
CA ALA A 169 -8.46 -7.15 -16.25
C ALA A 169 -9.24 -8.42 -15.89
N PHE A 170 -9.31 -9.41 -16.78
CA PHE A 170 -10.19 -10.57 -16.62
C PHE A 170 -9.46 -11.86 -16.22
N GLY A 171 -8.17 -11.78 -15.87
CA GLY A 171 -7.35 -12.91 -15.42
C GLY A 171 -6.49 -12.59 -14.22
N TRP A 172 -6.14 -13.65 -13.47
CA TRP A 172 -5.16 -13.58 -12.39
C TRP A 172 -3.74 -13.62 -12.93
#